data_6a1a33f37906ae49691f930ca6723109
#
_entry.id   6a1a33f37906ae49691f930ca6723109
#
_cell.length_a   1.000
_cell.length_b   1.000
_cell.length_c   1.000
_cell.angle_alpha   90.00
_cell.angle_beta   90.00
_cell.angle_gamma   90.00
#
_symmetry.space_group_name_H-M   'P 1'
#
loop_
_entity.id
_entity.type
_entity.pdbx_description
1 polymer ?
#
loop_
_entity_poly.entity_id
_entity_poly.type
_entity_poly.pdbx_seq_one_letter_code
_entity_poly.pdbx_strand_id
1 'polypeptide(L)'
;VYDLYDLGEFDQKGSVATKYGTKAEYLAAIHTCQEYGIDVYADIVLNHKIGADGTEIINAEECNTGNREQETTGIEQITAWTIFNFPGRKGKYSDFVWTSKCFDGVDWDDKQKKNSIYLFEGKEWDKDVDSENGNYDYLMGADIDFSEPEVIAELTKWGKWYLDQTQVDGFR
;
A
#
# COMPACT_ATOMS: atom_id res chain seq x y z
N VAL A 1 -2.12 3.23 -2.41
CA VAL A 1 -3.53 2.84 -2.11
C VAL A 1 -3.75 2.86 -0.60
N TYR A 2 -4.91 3.35 -0.13
CA TYR A 2 -5.28 3.29 1.29
C TYR A 2 -5.79 1.91 1.68
N ASP A 3 -6.98 1.53 1.22
CA ASP A 3 -7.61 0.24 1.52
C ASP A 3 -7.80 -0.58 0.24
N LEU A 4 -7.16 -1.74 0.18
CA LEU A 4 -7.24 -2.65 -0.95
C LEU A 4 -8.62 -3.31 -1.12
N TYR A 5 -9.39 -3.41 -0.01
CA TYR A 5 -10.73 -3.98 -0.02
C TYR A 5 -11.85 -2.95 -0.27
N ASP A 6 -11.49 -1.67 -0.54
CA ASP A 6 -12.49 -0.64 -0.82
C ASP A 6 -12.53 -0.28 -2.31
N LEU A 7 -13.56 -0.75 -2.97
CA LEU A 7 -13.85 -0.46 -4.37
C LEU A 7 -14.84 0.72 -4.54
N GLY A 8 -15.01 1.55 -3.52
CA GLY A 8 -16.04 2.61 -3.49
C GLY A 8 -17.34 2.14 -2.82
N GLU A 9 -17.18 1.43 -1.69
CA GLU A 9 -18.29 0.84 -0.91
C GLU A 9 -18.37 1.42 0.51
N PHE A 10 -17.26 1.87 1.07
CA PHE A 10 -17.18 2.30 2.47
C PHE A 10 -16.98 3.80 2.60
N ASP A 11 -17.61 4.42 3.62
CA ASP A 11 -17.33 5.82 3.97
C ASP A 11 -15.96 5.91 4.64
N GLN A 12 -14.95 6.15 3.82
CA GLN A 12 -13.56 6.26 4.23
C GLN A 12 -12.92 7.51 3.64
N LYS A 13 -12.12 8.21 4.43
CA LYS A 13 -11.44 9.45 4.01
C LYS A 13 -12.38 10.53 3.46
N GLY A 14 -13.64 10.55 3.95
CA GLY A 14 -14.64 11.56 3.63
C GLY A 14 -15.46 11.30 2.35
N SER A 15 -15.40 10.09 1.79
CA SER A 15 -16.18 9.71 0.61
C SER A 15 -16.48 8.22 0.61
N VAL A 16 -17.64 7.83 0.08
CA VAL A 16 -17.96 6.44 -0.25
C VAL A 16 -17.45 6.10 -1.65
N ALA A 17 -17.75 6.94 -2.62
CA ALA A 17 -17.26 6.75 -3.99
C ALA A 17 -15.75 7.00 -4.07
N THR A 18 -15.08 6.20 -4.88
CA THR A 18 -13.70 6.51 -5.31
C THR A 18 -13.70 7.70 -6.27
N LYS A 19 -12.52 8.22 -6.63
CA LYS A 19 -12.38 9.24 -7.67
C LYS A 19 -13.06 8.84 -9.00
N TYR A 20 -13.18 7.55 -9.28
CA TYR A 20 -13.69 7.00 -10.53
C TYR A 20 -15.12 6.42 -10.41
N GLY A 21 -15.74 6.52 -9.26
CA GLY A 21 -17.11 6.07 -9.03
C GLY A 21 -17.25 5.12 -7.84
N THR A 22 -18.44 4.56 -7.74
CA THR A 22 -18.86 3.58 -6.74
C THR A 22 -18.48 2.16 -7.16
N LYS A 23 -18.46 1.23 -6.21
CA LYS A 23 -18.29 -0.20 -6.49
C LYS A 23 -19.29 -0.71 -7.53
N ALA A 24 -20.57 -0.29 -7.44
CA ALA A 24 -21.59 -0.72 -8.38
C ALA A 24 -21.29 -0.27 -9.81
N GLU A 25 -20.85 0.97 -9.99
CA GLU A 25 -20.44 1.51 -11.30
C GLU A 25 -19.21 0.79 -11.84
N TYR A 26 -18.24 0.49 -10.99
CA TYR A 26 -17.04 -0.26 -11.37
C TYR A 26 -17.39 -1.67 -11.87
N LEU A 27 -18.23 -2.42 -11.12
CA LEU A 27 -18.65 -3.75 -11.52
C LEU A 27 -19.50 -3.73 -12.81
N ALA A 28 -20.37 -2.74 -12.98
CA ALA A 28 -21.15 -2.57 -14.20
C ALA A 28 -20.25 -2.28 -15.41
N ALA A 29 -19.18 -1.48 -15.25
CA ALA A 29 -18.22 -1.19 -16.31
C ALA A 29 -17.49 -2.46 -16.76
N ILE A 30 -16.99 -3.28 -15.82
CA ILE A 30 -16.33 -4.56 -16.10
C ILE A 30 -17.28 -5.47 -16.91
N HIS A 31 -18.49 -5.68 -16.38
CA HIS A 31 -19.48 -6.55 -17.02
C HIS A 31 -19.82 -6.07 -18.45
N THR A 32 -20.03 -4.77 -18.62
CA THR A 32 -20.30 -4.22 -19.95
C THR A 32 -19.16 -4.46 -20.92
N CYS A 33 -17.90 -4.25 -20.52
CA CYS A 33 -16.75 -4.57 -21.39
C CYS A 33 -16.76 -6.03 -21.82
N GLN A 34 -16.97 -6.94 -20.89
CA GLN A 34 -16.98 -8.39 -21.14
C GLN A 34 -18.13 -8.81 -22.04
N GLU A 35 -19.33 -8.22 -21.92
CA GLU A 35 -20.45 -8.45 -22.83
C GLU A 35 -20.14 -8.10 -24.29
N TYR A 36 -19.23 -7.15 -24.49
CA TYR A 36 -18.73 -6.79 -25.84
C TYR A 36 -17.45 -7.54 -26.26
N GLY A 37 -17.04 -8.56 -25.50
CA GLY A 37 -15.85 -9.38 -25.79
C GLY A 37 -14.54 -8.66 -25.53
N ILE A 38 -14.53 -7.69 -24.60
CA ILE A 38 -13.34 -6.94 -24.20
C ILE A 38 -12.88 -7.47 -22.85
N ASP A 39 -11.65 -8.01 -22.78
CA ASP A 39 -11.03 -8.43 -21.53
C ASP A 39 -10.69 -7.21 -20.67
N VAL A 40 -10.89 -7.34 -19.36
CA VAL A 40 -10.61 -6.28 -18.39
C VAL A 40 -9.50 -6.70 -17.44
N TYR A 41 -8.42 -5.94 -17.43
CA TYR A 41 -7.30 -6.12 -16.50
C TYR A 41 -7.30 -5.01 -15.46
N ALA A 42 -7.30 -5.40 -14.19
CA ALA A 42 -7.19 -4.42 -13.10
C ALA A 42 -5.73 -4.00 -12.93
N ASP A 43 -5.48 -2.68 -12.95
CA ASP A 43 -4.17 -2.11 -12.69
C ASP A 43 -3.94 -1.99 -11.18
N ILE A 44 -3.06 -2.82 -10.66
CA ILE A 44 -2.87 -3.02 -9.22
C ILE A 44 -1.56 -2.39 -8.77
N VAL A 45 -1.64 -1.57 -7.72
CA VAL A 45 -0.47 -0.99 -7.06
C VAL A 45 -0.36 -1.56 -5.66
N LEU A 46 0.57 -2.49 -5.46
CA LEU A 46 0.83 -3.16 -4.17
C LEU A 46 2.11 -2.68 -3.50
N ASN A 47 2.95 -1.90 -4.17
CA ASN A 47 4.26 -1.48 -3.68
C ASN A 47 4.19 -0.71 -2.35
N HIS A 48 3.19 0.16 -2.18
CA HIS A 48 3.13 1.08 -1.04
C HIS A 48 1.71 1.40 -0.60
N LYS A 49 1.58 1.94 0.61
CA LYS A 49 0.33 2.47 1.16
C LYS A 49 0.46 3.94 1.53
N ILE A 50 -0.64 4.69 1.35
CA ILE A 50 -0.72 6.12 1.68
C ILE A 50 -2.04 6.39 2.40
N GLY A 51 -2.02 7.32 3.37
CA GLY A 51 -3.21 7.76 4.09
C GLY A 51 -3.51 6.94 5.34
N ALA A 52 -2.49 6.54 6.08
CA ALA A 52 -2.62 5.84 7.35
C ALA A 52 -3.61 6.50 8.31
N ASP A 53 -4.17 5.69 9.20
CA ASP A 53 -5.14 6.11 10.22
C ASP A 53 -4.46 6.55 11.52
N GLY A 54 -3.21 6.15 11.72
CA GLY A 54 -2.43 6.48 12.91
C GLY A 54 -0.93 6.36 12.70
N THR A 55 -0.19 6.81 13.71
CA THR A 55 1.29 6.83 13.72
C THR A 55 1.86 5.88 14.74
N GLU A 56 3.11 5.47 14.50
CA GLU A 56 3.97 4.73 15.44
C GLU A 56 5.29 5.47 15.61
N ILE A 57 5.92 5.28 16.77
CA ILE A 57 7.29 5.73 17.03
C ILE A 57 8.23 4.59 16.70
N ILE A 58 9.13 4.79 15.73
CA ILE A 58 9.94 3.74 15.13
C ILE A 58 11.39 4.20 15.07
N ASN A 59 12.32 3.30 15.30
CA ASN A 59 13.72 3.53 15.03
C ASN A 59 13.98 3.32 13.52
N ALA A 60 14.66 4.26 12.89
CA ALA A 60 14.94 4.22 11.46
C ALA A 60 16.27 4.92 11.13
N GLU A 61 16.77 4.66 9.96
CA GLU A 61 17.93 5.31 9.38
C GLU A 61 17.51 6.17 8.19
N GLU A 62 17.98 7.41 8.13
CA GLU A 62 17.72 8.26 6.98
C GLU A 62 18.62 7.84 5.82
N CYS A 63 18.03 7.60 4.65
CA CYS A 63 18.71 7.17 3.45
C CYS A 63 18.92 8.33 2.47
N ASN A 64 19.93 8.21 1.62
CA ASN A 64 20.15 9.15 0.53
C ASN A 64 19.02 9.06 -0.50
N THR A 65 18.38 10.18 -0.84
CA THR A 65 17.28 10.22 -1.79
C THR A 65 17.68 9.85 -3.23
N GLY A 66 18.94 9.95 -3.58
CA GLY A 66 19.50 9.53 -4.86
C GLY A 66 20.01 8.09 -4.90
N ASN A 67 20.26 7.51 -3.74
CA ASN A 67 20.63 6.10 -3.58
C ASN A 67 20.16 5.60 -2.22
N ARG A 68 19.01 4.91 -2.19
CA ARG A 68 18.36 4.45 -0.95
C ARG A 68 19.15 3.41 -0.18
N GLU A 69 20.11 2.73 -0.82
CA GLU A 69 21.03 1.79 -0.17
C GLU A 69 22.12 2.49 0.65
N GLN A 70 22.27 3.79 0.47
CA GLN A 70 23.26 4.59 1.21
C GLN A 70 22.59 5.30 2.40
N GLU A 71 22.89 4.85 3.60
CA GLU A 71 22.52 5.51 4.84
C GLU A 71 23.27 6.85 4.97
N THR A 72 22.59 7.86 5.46
CA THR A 72 23.17 9.20 5.69
C THR A 72 23.29 9.55 7.16
N THR A 73 22.49 8.88 8.01
CA THR A 73 22.49 9.06 9.47
C THR A 73 22.64 7.70 10.15
N GLY A 74 22.93 7.70 11.45
CA GLY A 74 22.70 6.51 12.26
C GLY A 74 21.22 6.41 12.66
N ILE A 75 20.89 5.33 13.38
CA ILE A 75 19.52 5.08 13.89
C ILE A 75 19.04 6.27 14.70
N GLU A 76 17.87 6.78 14.28
CA GLU A 76 17.13 7.81 15.00
C GLU A 76 15.67 7.39 15.20
N GLN A 77 14.98 8.06 16.13
CA GLN A 77 13.59 7.79 16.40
C GLN A 77 12.69 8.77 15.65
N ILE A 78 11.87 8.25 14.74
CA ILE A 78 10.90 8.99 13.94
C ILE A 78 9.46 8.69 14.37
N THR A 79 8.52 9.53 13.96
CA THR A 79 7.07 9.26 14.06
C THR A 79 6.52 9.03 12.66
N ALA A 80 6.18 7.77 12.33
CA ALA A 80 5.78 7.35 11.00
C ALA A 80 4.28 7.02 10.94
N TRP A 81 3.63 7.35 9.81
CA TRP A 81 2.25 7.02 9.51
C TRP A 81 2.13 5.60 8.95
N THR A 82 1.98 4.62 9.84
CA THR A 82 2.05 3.19 9.50
C THR A 82 0.85 2.37 9.96
N ILE A 83 -0.05 2.94 10.77
CA ILE A 83 -1.24 2.22 11.21
C ILE A 83 -2.37 2.39 10.19
N PHE A 84 -2.80 1.27 9.56
CA PHE A 84 -3.98 1.23 8.70
C PHE A 84 -4.96 0.22 9.29
N ASN A 85 -6.03 0.70 9.91
CA ASN A 85 -7.04 -0.12 10.57
C ASN A 85 -8.43 -0.01 9.93
N PHE A 86 -8.60 0.84 8.91
CA PHE A 86 -9.78 0.94 8.06
C PHE A 86 -11.09 1.06 8.83
N PRO A 87 -11.28 2.09 9.68
CA PRO A 87 -12.43 2.17 10.57
C PRO A 87 -13.78 2.23 9.85
N GLY A 88 -13.84 2.78 8.64
CA GLY A 88 -15.06 2.82 7.83
C GLY A 88 -15.51 1.44 7.34
N ARG A 89 -14.57 0.50 7.16
CA ARG A 89 -14.85 -0.87 6.72
C ARG A 89 -15.35 -1.77 7.87
N LYS A 90 -15.03 -1.47 9.12
CA LYS A 90 -15.48 -2.21 10.32
C LYS A 90 -15.18 -3.71 10.26
N GLY A 91 -14.02 -4.09 9.75
CA GLY A 91 -13.59 -5.48 9.60
C GLY A 91 -14.24 -6.27 8.47
N LYS A 92 -15.13 -5.66 7.66
CA LYS A 92 -15.70 -6.36 6.51
C LYS A 92 -14.60 -6.76 5.52
N TYR A 93 -14.61 -8.00 5.04
CA TYR A 93 -13.66 -8.66 4.16
C TYR A 93 -12.33 -9.04 4.79
N SER A 94 -11.77 -8.23 5.69
CA SER A 94 -10.55 -8.52 6.45
C SER A 94 -10.51 -7.68 7.73
N ASP A 95 -10.01 -8.26 8.81
CA ASP A 95 -9.70 -7.62 10.08
C ASP A 95 -8.19 -7.36 10.25
N PHE A 96 -7.41 -7.58 9.21
CA PHE A 96 -5.97 -7.33 9.20
C PHE A 96 -5.67 -5.85 9.42
N VAL A 97 -4.80 -5.57 10.38
CA VAL A 97 -4.31 -4.22 10.69
C VAL A 97 -2.86 -4.12 10.24
N TRP A 98 -2.58 -3.18 9.37
CA TRP A 98 -1.21 -2.87 8.98
C TRP A 98 -0.55 -2.02 10.05
N THR A 99 0.67 -2.37 10.39
CA THR A 99 1.53 -1.66 11.34
C THR A 99 2.93 -1.52 10.74
N SER A 100 3.84 -0.87 11.44
CA SER A 100 5.25 -0.74 11.03
C SER A 100 5.93 -2.07 10.66
N LYS A 101 5.47 -3.19 11.20
CA LYS A 101 5.98 -4.53 10.84
C LYS A 101 5.78 -4.89 9.38
N CYS A 102 4.74 -4.32 8.75
CA CYS A 102 4.34 -4.61 7.38
C CYS A 102 5.08 -3.76 6.35
N PHE A 103 6.03 -2.93 6.78
CA PHE A 103 6.70 -1.95 5.92
C PHE A 103 8.20 -1.95 6.14
N ASP A 104 8.94 -1.64 5.08
CA ASP A 104 10.38 -1.46 5.13
C ASP A 104 10.77 -0.03 5.49
N GLY A 105 10.01 0.96 5.04
CA GLY A 105 10.31 2.35 5.31
C GLY A 105 9.20 3.32 4.93
N VAL A 106 9.49 4.61 5.11
CA VAL A 106 8.57 5.73 4.86
C VAL A 106 9.33 6.96 4.32
N ASP A 107 8.57 7.96 3.81
CA ASP A 107 9.15 9.23 3.35
C ASP A 107 8.84 10.45 4.23
N TRP A 108 8.29 10.23 5.43
CA TRP A 108 7.88 11.32 6.29
C TRP A 108 8.09 11.03 7.78
N ASP A 109 8.78 11.92 8.48
CA ASP A 109 8.77 11.98 9.95
C ASP A 109 7.78 13.05 10.42
N ASP A 110 6.68 12.61 11.03
CA ASP A 110 5.63 13.50 11.50
C ASP A 110 6.05 14.36 12.70
N LYS A 111 6.97 13.90 13.52
CA LYS A 111 7.49 14.66 14.65
C LYS A 111 8.32 15.85 14.21
N GLN A 112 9.24 15.66 13.27
CA GLN A 112 10.12 16.70 12.75
C GLN A 112 9.48 17.48 11.59
N LYS A 113 8.34 16.99 11.03
CA LYS A 113 7.73 17.49 9.78
C LYS A 113 8.72 17.51 8.64
N LYS A 114 9.54 16.46 8.56
CA LYS A 114 10.63 16.31 7.60
C LYS A 114 10.27 15.26 6.56
N ASN A 115 10.43 15.63 5.29
CA ASN A 115 10.38 14.71 4.16
C ASN A 115 11.79 14.19 3.89
N SER A 116 12.01 12.91 4.05
CA SER A 116 13.22 12.16 3.69
C SER A 116 12.88 10.68 3.66
N ILE A 117 13.73 9.85 3.07
CA ILE A 117 13.52 8.40 3.02
C ILE A 117 14.13 7.79 4.27
N TYR A 118 13.33 7.02 5.00
CA TYR A 118 13.70 6.35 6.25
C TYR A 118 13.51 4.85 6.10
N LEU A 119 14.60 4.09 6.23
CA LEU A 119 14.57 2.63 6.36
C LEU A 119 14.39 2.26 7.83
N PHE A 120 13.45 1.39 8.14
CA PHE A 120 13.21 0.97 9.53
C PHE A 120 14.33 0.08 10.05
N GLU A 121 14.66 0.23 11.33
CA GLU A 121 15.69 -0.58 11.98
C GLU A 121 15.39 -2.08 11.83
N GLY A 122 16.37 -2.82 11.28
CA GLY A 122 16.26 -4.26 11.07
C GLY A 122 15.50 -4.68 9.82
N LYS A 123 15.10 -3.73 8.98
CA LYS A 123 14.55 -3.99 7.64
C LYS A 123 15.62 -3.81 6.57
N GLU A 124 15.36 -4.36 5.39
CA GLU A 124 16.18 -4.20 4.19
C GLU A 124 15.27 -3.88 3.01
N TRP A 125 15.73 -3.02 2.12
CA TRP A 125 15.04 -2.80 0.85
C TRP A 125 15.03 -4.08 0.01
N ASP A 126 13.91 -4.38 -0.65
CA ASP A 126 13.80 -5.52 -1.57
C ASP A 126 14.80 -5.39 -2.73
N LYS A 127 15.48 -6.50 -3.05
CA LYS A 127 16.55 -6.54 -4.07
C LYS A 127 16.05 -7.01 -5.43
N ASP A 128 14.92 -7.72 -5.46
CA ASP A 128 14.31 -8.28 -6.69
C ASP A 128 13.35 -7.27 -7.33
N VAL A 129 13.79 -6.01 -7.43
CA VAL A 129 13.03 -4.93 -8.06
C VAL A 129 13.56 -4.62 -9.46
N ASP A 130 12.69 -4.07 -10.33
CA ASP A 130 13.10 -3.59 -11.64
C ASP A 130 14.02 -2.37 -11.49
N SER A 131 15.29 -2.55 -11.85
CA SER A 131 16.31 -1.49 -11.77
C SER A 131 16.29 -0.52 -12.95
N GLU A 132 15.31 -0.59 -13.84
CA GLU A 132 15.15 0.34 -14.97
C GLU A 132 15.05 1.78 -14.45
N ASN A 133 15.78 2.69 -15.09
CA ASN A 133 15.85 4.10 -14.72
C ASN A 133 16.40 4.38 -13.31
N GLY A 134 17.17 3.47 -12.74
CA GLY A 134 17.69 3.60 -11.39
C GLY A 134 16.64 3.42 -10.31
N ASN A 135 15.62 2.62 -10.59
CA ASN A 135 14.64 2.23 -9.60
C ASN A 135 15.29 1.50 -8.44
N TYR A 136 14.83 1.87 -7.27
CA TYR A 136 15.03 1.17 -6.03
C TYR A 136 13.67 0.70 -5.53
N ASP A 137 13.64 -0.18 -4.56
CA ASP A 137 12.42 -0.68 -3.96
C ASP A 137 11.47 0.43 -3.53
N TYR A 138 11.98 1.40 -2.79
CA TYR A 138 11.19 2.51 -2.28
C TYR A 138 10.75 3.50 -3.37
N LEU A 139 9.42 3.75 -3.45
CA LEU A 139 8.83 4.76 -4.34
C LEU A 139 8.22 5.94 -3.56
N MET A 140 7.29 5.69 -2.63
CA MET A 140 6.59 6.72 -1.86
C MET A 140 5.77 6.11 -0.71
N GLY A 141 5.43 6.92 0.29
CA GLY A 141 4.54 6.56 1.39
C GLY A 141 5.13 5.51 2.32
N ALA A 142 4.34 4.53 2.75
CA ALA A 142 4.79 3.39 3.52
C ALA A 142 5.03 2.21 2.55
N ASP A 143 6.28 1.83 2.40
CA ASP A 143 6.75 0.79 1.50
C ASP A 143 6.45 -0.59 2.06
N ILE A 144 5.80 -1.45 1.27
CA ILE A 144 5.30 -2.74 1.77
C ILE A 144 6.43 -3.77 1.79
N ASP A 145 6.68 -4.38 2.94
CA ASP A 145 7.63 -5.48 3.14
C ASP A 145 7.06 -6.80 2.61
N PHE A 146 7.51 -7.21 1.44
CA PHE A 146 7.13 -8.49 0.82
C PHE A 146 7.87 -9.69 1.43
N SER A 147 8.83 -9.50 2.33
CA SER A 147 9.44 -10.58 3.11
C SER A 147 8.59 -11.00 4.31
N GLU A 148 7.63 -10.16 4.75
CA GLU A 148 6.78 -10.41 5.91
C GLU A 148 5.66 -11.43 5.57
N PRO A 149 5.64 -12.63 6.20
CA PRO A 149 4.68 -13.68 5.84
C PRO A 149 3.21 -13.28 6.03
N GLU A 150 2.90 -12.43 7.01
CA GLU A 150 1.53 -11.95 7.26
C GLU A 150 1.04 -11.04 6.14
N VAL A 151 1.94 -10.24 5.56
CA VAL A 151 1.67 -9.39 4.40
C VAL A 151 1.35 -10.25 3.17
N ILE A 152 2.20 -11.25 2.89
CA ILE A 152 1.98 -12.18 1.77
C ILE A 152 0.64 -12.90 1.91
N ALA A 153 0.31 -13.38 3.13
CA ALA A 153 -0.95 -14.06 3.39
C ALA A 153 -2.16 -13.14 3.16
N GLU A 154 -2.08 -11.89 3.64
CA GLU A 154 -3.17 -10.92 3.46
C GLU A 154 -3.33 -10.50 1.99
N LEU A 155 -2.25 -10.25 1.27
CA LEU A 155 -2.30 -9.92 -0.15
C LEU A 155 -2.82 -11.09 -1.00
N THR A 156 -2.47 -12.34 -0.64
CA THR A 156 -3.00 -13.54 -1.28
C THR A 156 -4.52 -13.66 -1.06
N LYS A 157 -4.98 -13.42 0.16
CA LYS A 157 -6.41 -13.40 0.51
C LYS A 157 -7.14 -12.28 -0.23
N TRP A 158 -6.55 -11.10 -0.29
CA TRP A 158 -7.08 -9.97 -1.03
C TRP A 158 -7.22 -10.26 -2.53
N GLY A 159 -6.20 -10.83 -3.16
CA GLY A 159 -6.23 -11.15 -4.59
C GLY A 159 -7.37 -12.11 -4.95
N LYS A 160 -7.58 -13.16 -4.13
CA LYS A 160 -8.75 -14.06 -4.29
C LYS A 160 -10.07 -13.33 -4.13
N TRP A 161 -10.20 -12.52 -3.07
CA TRP A 161 -11.39 -11.71 -2.84
C TRP A 161 -11.67 -10.76 -4.01
N TYR A 162 -10.62 -10.10 -4.54
CA TYR A 162 -10.76 -9.16 -5.64
C TYR A 162 -11.31 -9.85 -6.91
N LEU A 163 -10.75 -10.99 -7.28
CA LEU A 163 -11.23 -11.79 -8.41
C LEU A 163 -12.68 -12.26 -8.21
N ASP A 164 -13.00 -12.74 -7.01
CA ASP A 164 -14.36 -13.19 -6.67
C ASP A 164 -15.38 -12.04 -6.73
N GLN A 165 -14.99 -10.84 -6.34
CA GLN A 165 -15.87 -9.66 -6.34
C GLN A 165 -16.03 -9.03 -7.72
N THR A 166 -14.98 -8.97 -8.50
CA THR A 166 -14.94 -8.17 -9.73
C THR A 166 -15.03 -8.99 -11.00
N GLN A 167 -14.58 -10.25 -10.95
CA GLN A 167 -14.49 -11.15 -12.10
C GLN A 167 -13.70 -10.55 -13.27
N VAL A 168 -12.67 -9.75 -12.98
CA VAL A 168 -11.74 -9.26 -14.01
C VAL A 168 -10.97 -10.43 -14.63
N ASP A 169 -10.53 -10.26 -15.86
CA ASP A 169 -9.83 -11.29 -16.63
C ASP A 169 -8.37 -11.44 -16.23
N GLY A 170 -7.82 -10.45 -15.50
CA GLY A 170 -6.47 -10.50 -14.96
C GLY A 170 -6.04 -9.26 -14.21
N PHE A 171 -4.80 -9.29 -13.75
CA PHE A 171 -4.12 -8.16 -13.12
C PHE A 171 -2.97 -7.67 -13.98
N ARG A 172 -2.74 -6.39 -13.95
CA ARG A 172 -1.54 -5.72 -14.43
C ARG A 172 -0.78 -5.15 -13.24
#